data_a1c7354fc2d1d153f11ab81da37c7bee
#
_entry.id   a1c7354fc2d1d153f11ab81da37c7bee
#
_cell.length_a   1.000
_cell.length_b   1.000
_cell.length_c   1.000
_cell.angle_alpha   90.00
_cell.angle_beta   90.00
_cell.angle_gamma   90.00
#
_symmetry.space_group_name_H-M   'P 1'
#
loop_
_entity.id
_entity.type
_entity.pdbx_description
1 polymer ?
#
loop_
_entity_poly.entity_id
_entity_poly.type
_entity_poly.pdbx_seq_one_letter_code
_entity_poly.pdbx_strand_id
1 'polypeptide(L)'
;SDVLVIGGGPAGLNASLYAARKALSVTLVSTDIGGQMMLTNEIENYLGFQSVTGIELAEKMESHVRQYPVDFVTAGVKALKHLSDGSFAVQLDDGKSLQGKTVIVTAGKKSRTLDIPGEIEYTGRGVSYCATCDGPFYRNKTVAIVGGGDSAVQAAIEMSMISQKVYLLVRSRIRAAEIVVKRMYEKENIEVLMEYIPLRINGERKVTSLVVRNKKDEKEIELAVDGVFVEAGGIPNNSYLPKDVITNSLGEIITDKEGKTNIPGLFAAGDVTDGKNKQVIIAAGEGAAAALAAHDYLMRN
;
A
#
# COMPACT_ATOMS: atom_id res chain seq x y z
N SER A 1 27.46 0.39 2.53
CA SER A 1 26.80 -0.71 1.78
C SER A 1 26.78 -0.41 0.29
N ASP A 2 26.75 -1.45 -0.53
CA ASP A 2 26.52 -1.25 -1.98
C ASP A 2 25.07 -0.81 -2.21
N VAL A 3 24.13 -1.41 -1.47
CA VAL A 3 22.70 -1.12 -1.57
C VAL A 3 22.11 -0.83 -0.19
N LEU A 4 21.46 0.32 -0.05
CA LEU A 4 20.55 0.60 1.06
C LEU A 4 19.11 0.38 0.59
N VAL A 5 18.35 -0.47 1.27
CA VAL A 5 16.94 -0.71 1.01
C VAL A 5 16.13 -0.03 2.12
N ILE A 6 15.18 0.82 1.78
CA ILE A 6 14.35 1.56 2.73
C ILE A 6 12.92 1.04 2.69
N GLY A 7 12.53 0.29 3.72
CA GLY A 7 11.21 -0.32 3.87
C GLY A 7 11.25 -1.84 3.85
N GLY A 8 10.69 -2.49 4.87
CA GLY A 8 10.70 -3.93 5.13
C GLY A 8 9.47 -4.69 4.62
N GLY A 9 8.69 -4.10 3.69
CA GLY A 9 7.60 -4.78 3.03
C GLY A 9 8.05 -5.78 1.95
N PRO A 10 7.10 -6.39 1.20
CA PRO A 10 7.42 -7.39 0.16
C PRO A 10 8.43 -6.90 -0.87
N ALA A 11 8.34 -5.64 -1.29
CA ALA A 11 9.28 -5.05 -2.24
C ALA A 11 10.70 -4.99 -1.65
N GLY A 12 10.84 -4.51 -0.42
CA GLY A 12 12.16 -4.37 0.24
C GLY A 12 12.80 -5.70 0.59
N LEU A 13 12.02 -6.64 1.09
CA LEU A 13 12.50 -7.99 1.38
C LEU A 13 13.02 -8.66 0.09
N ASN A 14 12.26 -8.56 -1.00
CA ASN A 14 12.68 -9.19 -2.25
C ASN A 14 13.84 -8.44 -2.93
N ALA A 15 13.88 -7.09 -2.82
CA ALA A 15 15.04 -6.30 -3.26
C ALA A 15 16.31 -6.72 -2.51
N SER A 16 16.22 -6.86 -1.18
CA SER A 16 17.35 -7.29 -0.35
C SER A 16 17.82 -8.71 -0.70
N LEU A 17 16.88 -9.64 -0.91
CA LEU A 17 17.19 -11.01 -1.34
C LEU A 17 17.96 -11.01 -2.66
N TYR A 18 17.45 -10.33 -3.69
CA TYR A 18 18.06 -10.32 -5.01
C TYR A 18 19.43 -9.63 -5.02
N ALA A 19 19.58 -8.49 -4.31
CA ALA A 19 20.86 -7.82 -4.17
C ALA A 19 21.90 -8.68 -3.44
N ALA A 20 21.55 -9.32 -2.33
CA ALA A 20 22.43 -10.22 -1.59
C ALA A 20 22.84 -11.45 -2.42
N ARG A 21 21.93 -12.01 -3.21
CA ARG A 21 22.24 -13.12 -4.15
C ARG A 21 23.18 -12.72 -5.28
N LYS A 22 23.31 -11.41 -5.55
CA LYS A 22 24.33 -10.84 -6.46
C LYS A 22 25.63 -10.48 -5.74
N ALA A 23 25.82 -10.96 -4.50
CA ALA A 23 26.99 -10.73 -3.67
C ALA A 23 27.25 -9.23 -3.35
N LEU A 24 26.22 -8.40 -3.39
CA LEU A 24 26.27 -7.00 -2.93
C LEU A 24 26.14 -6.94 -1.42
N SER A 25 26.81 -5.99 -0.77
CA SER A 25 26.59 -5.66 0.63
C SER A 25 25.27 -4.88 0.76
N VAL A 26 24.33 -5.42 1.55
CA VAL A 26 22.96 -4.90 1.65
C VAL A 26 22.64 -4.52 3.09
N THR A 27 22.08 -3.33 3.28
CA THR A 27 21.46 -2.93 4.54
C THR A 27 19.98 -2.60 4.29
N LEU A 28 19.10 -3.31 4.97
CA LEU A 28 17.66 -3.06 4.97
C LEU A 28 17.28 -2.24 6.19
N VAL A 29 16.71 -1.05 5.98
CA VAL A 29 16.25 -0.14 7.03
C VAL A 29 14.73 -0.11 7.04
N SER A 30 14.11 -0.42 8.17
CA SER A 30 12.66 -0.36 8.32
C SER A 30 12.25 -0.24 9.78
N THR A 31 11.12 0.36 10.07
CA THR A 31 10.50 0.37 11.40
C THR A 31 9.86 -0.97 11.77
N ASP A 32 9.41 -1.70 10.75
CA ASP A 32 8.74 -3.01 10.86
C ASP A 32 9.10 -3.90 9.66
N ILE A 33 8.78 -5.18 9.77
CA ILE A 33 8.90 -6.15 8.69
C ILE A 33 7.49 -6.63 8.31
N GLY A 34 7.24 -6.70 6.99
CA GLY A 34 5.96 -7.12 6.42
C GLY A 34 5.11 -5.97 5.87
N GLY A 35 5.24 -4.77 6.44
CA GLY A 35 4.48 -3.60 5.97
C GLY A 35 2.97 -3.82 6.00
N GLN A 36 2.25 -3.31 4.99
CA GLN A 36 0.77 -3.36 4.98
C GLN A 36 0.16 -4.76 4.93
N MET A 37 0.87 -5.78 4.45
CA MET A 37 0.30 -7.14 4.47
C MET A 37 0.07 -7.68 5.88
N MET A 38 0.75 -7.11 6.91
CA MET A 38 0.49 -7.43 8.32
C MET A 38 -0.92 -7.06 8.80
N LEU A 39 -1.62 -6.20 8.06
CA LEU A 39 -3.00 -5.78 8.35
C LEU A 39 -4.05 -6.72 7.73
N THR A 40 -3.62 -7.71 6.95
CA THR A 40 -4.50 -8.64 6.23
C THR A 40 -4.50 -9.99 6.94
N ASN A 41 -5.69 -10.46 7.34
CA ASN A 41 -5.83 -11.75 8.02
C ASN A 41 -5.64 -12.94 7.06
N GLU A 42 -5.99 -12.80 5.79
CA GLU A 42 -5.96 -13.87 4.81
C GLU A 42 -5.59 -13.35 3.43
N ILE A 43 -4.60 -13.98 2.79
CA ILE A 43 -4.08 -13.67 1.46
C ILE A 43 -4.25 -14.92 0.60
N GLU A 44 -5.14 -14.86 -0.40
CA GLU A 44 -5.42 -15.94 -1.34
C GLU A 44 -4.91 -15.67 -2.76
N ASN A 45 -4.33 -14.49 -2.98
CA ASN A 45 -3.86 -14.02 -4.28
C ASN A 45 -2.34 -13.95 -4.43
N TYR A 46 -1.60 -14.61 -3.52
CA TYR A 46 -0.16 -14.77 -3.65
C TYR A 46 0.17 -16.16 -4.19
N LEU A 47 0.54 -16.23 -5.47
CA LEU A 47 0.81 -17.51 -6.15
C LEU A 47 1.83 -18.35 -5.38
N GLY A 48 1.49 -19.60 -5.13
CA GLY A 48 2.27 -20.54 -4.32
C GLY A 48 1.62 -20.87 -2.97
N PHE A 49 0.59 -20.11 -2.58
CA PHE A 49 -0.24 -20.37 -1.40
C PHE A 49 -1.72 -20.38 -1.79
N GLN A 50 -2.47 -21.39 -1.37
CA GLN A 50 -3.94 -21.38 -1.53
C GLN A 50 -4.56 -20.33 -0.60
N SER A 51 -4.05 -20.26 0.64
CA SER A 51 -4.36 -19.23 1.62
C SER A 51 -3.19 -19.15 2.60
N VAL A 52 -2.84 -17.94 3.02
CA VAL A 52 -1.80 -17.67 4.01
C VAL A 52 -2.14 -16.37 4.73
N THR A 53 -1.85 -16.26 6.02
CA THR A 53 -2.02 -14.99 6.72
C THR A 53 -0.93 -14.00 6.33
N GLY A 54 -1.21 -12.70 6.43
CA GLY A 54 -0.20 -11.66 6.15
C GLY A 54 1.04 -11.80 7.05
N ILE A 55 0.83 -12.18 8.32
CA ILE A 55 1.90 -12.43 9.29
C ILE A 55 2.77 -13.61 8.85
N GLU A 56 2.17 -14.77 8.55
CA GLU A 56 2.92 -15.97 8.11
C GLU A 56 3.68 -15.73 6.81
N LEU A 57 3.11 -14.98 5.87
CA LEU A 57 3.79 -14.64 4.63
C LEU A 57 4.99 -13.72 4.89
N ALA A 58 4.84 -12.72 5.77
CA ALA A 58 5.93 -11.84 6.19
C ALA A 58 7.07 -12.61 6.86
N GLU A 59 6.75 -13.50 7.80
CA GLU A 59 7.72 -14.34 8.50
C GLU A 59 8.50 -15.26 7.51
N LYS A 60 7.81 -15.84 6.54
CA LYS A 60 8.44 -16.67 5.51
C LYS A 60 9.37 -15.84 4.61
N MET A 61 8.96 -14.66 4.20
CA MET A 61 9.79 -13.75 3.40
C MET A 61 11.02 -13.28 4.19
N GLU A 62 10.83 -12.85 5.43
CA GLU A 62 11.93 -12.42 6.31
C GLU A 62 12.92 -13.56 6.57
N SER A 63 12.42 -14.74 6.96
CA SER A 63 13.24 -15.94 7.18
C SER A 63 14.08 -16.31 5.96
N HIS A 64 13.52 -16.15 4.76
CA HIS A 64 14.26 -16.39 3.52
C HIS A 64 15.39 -15.36 3.32
N VAL A 65 15.13 -14.07 3.53
CA VAL A 65 16.17 -13.02 3.40
C VAL A 65 17.28 -13.20 4.43
N ARG A 66 16.95 -13.61 5.66
CA ARG A 66 17.93 -13.85 6.74
C ARG A 66 18.89 -15.01 6.50
N GLN A 67 18.66 -15.84 5.48
CA GLN A 67 19.64 -16.85 5.04
C GLN A 67 20.83 -16.22 4.27
N TYR A 68 20.77 -14.95 3.94
CA TYR A 68 21.80 -14.19 3.24
C TYR A 68 22.39 -13.11 4.15
N PRO A 69 23.62 -12.63 3.87
CA PRO A 69 24.27 -11.59 4.66
C PRO A 69 23.64 -10.21 4.38
N VAL A 70 22.47 -9.99 4.94
CA VAL A 70 21.74 -8.70 4.91
C VAL A 70 21.73 -8.11 6.32
N ASP A 71 22.18 -6.86 6.44
CA ASP A 71 22.11 -6.13 7.69
C ASP A 71 20.71 -5.53 7.87
N PHE A 72 19.99 -5.93 8.92
CA PHE A 72 18.68 -5.39 9.27
C PHE A 72 18.84 -4.29 10.32
N VAL A 73 18.40 -3.08 9.98
CA VAL A 73 18.40 -1.91 10.86
C VAL A 73 16.96 -1.50 11.16
N THR A 74 16.54 -1.68 12.42
CA THR A 74 15.22 -1.26 12.88
C THR A 74 15.25 0.22 13.24
N ALA A 75 14.83 1.08 12.31
CA ALA A 75 14.78 2.53 12.49
C ALA A 75 13.88 3.18 11.44
N GLY A 76 13.36 4.36 11.74
CA GLY A 76 12.71 5.23 10.78
C GLY A 76 13.76 6.07 10.01
N VAL A 77 13.42 6.43 8.78
CA VAL A 77 14.25 7.30 7.94
C VAL A 77 13.73 8.74 8.02
N LYS A 78 14.60 9.65 8.44
CA LYS A 78 14.31 11.09 8.59
C LYS A 78 14.64 11.89 7.33
N ALA A 79 15.74 11.55 6.64
CA ALA A 79 16.16 12.22 5.42
C ALA A 79 17.05 11.32 4.56
N LEU A 80 16.93 11.44 3.24
CA LEU A 80 17.82 10.89 2.23
C LEU A 80 18.53 12.05 1.52
N LYS A 81 19.83 11.94 1.36
CA LYS A 81 20.65 12.93 0.65
C LYS A 81 21.48 12.25 -0.42
N HIS A 82 21.50 12.82 -1.62
CA HIS A 82 22.45 12.48 -2.66
C HIS A 82 23.73 13.29 -2.43
N LEU A 83 24.87 12.63 -2.38
CA LEU A 83 26.17 13.24 -2.08
C LEU A 83 26.92 13.61 -3.38
N SER A 84 27.92 14.48 -3.24
CA SER A 84 28.70 14.97 -4.40
C SER A 84 29.55 13.90 -5.10
N ASP A 85 29.84 12.80 -4.41
CA ASP A 85 30.55 11.63 -4.96
C ASP A 85 29.62 10.62 -5.65
N GLY A 86 28.32 10.94 -5.77
CA GLY A 86 27.31 10.10 -6.37
C GLY A 86 26.73 9.04 -5.44
N SER A 87 27.22 8.93 -4.22
CA SER A 87 26.67 8.05 -3.17
C SER A 87 25.48 8.69 -2.42
N PHE A 88 24.90 7.98 -1.49
CA PHE A 88 23.74 8.42 -0.71
C PHE A 88 24.02 8.35 0.79
N ALA A 89 23.48 9.31 1.54
CA ALA A 89 23.40 9.29 2.98
C ALA A 89 21.96 9.23 3.45
N VAL A 90 21.65 8.24 4.30
CA VAL A 90 20.33 8.05 4.92
C VAL A 90 20.47 8.43 6.39
N GLN A 91 19.76 9.47 6.83
CA GLN A 91 19.69 9.89 8.21
C GLN A 91 18.52 9.17 8.90
N LEU A 92 18.80 8.47 9.99
CA LEU A 92 17.83 7.76 10.79
C LEU A 92 17.20 8.67 11.86
N ASP A 93 16.07 8.24 12.40
CA ASP A 93 15.34 8.95 13.47
C ASP A 93 16.09 8.92 14.83
N ASP A 94 16.94 7.89 15.06
CA ASP A 94 17.83 7.77 16.23
C ASP A 94 19.09 8.67 16.13
N GLY A 95 19.23 9.44 15.05
CA GLY A 95 20.35 10.37 14.81
C GLY A 95 21.54 9.73 14.10
N LYS A 96 21.57 8.42 13.88
CA LYS A 96 22.62 7.76 13.10
C LYS A 96 22.47 8.06 11.61
N SER A 97 23.56 7.84 10.86
CA SER A 97 23.58 7.96 9.40
C SER A 97 24.20 6.72 8.80
N LEU A 98 23.58 6.25 7.72
CA LEU A 98 24.07 5.15 6.89
C LEU A 98 24.48 5.70 5.53
N GLN A 99 25.49 5.09 4.92
CA GLN A 99 25.93 5.42 3.56
C GLN A 99 25.81 4.21 2.65
N GLY A 100 25.37 4.47 1.41
CA GLY A 100 25.27 3.45 0.36
C GLY A 100 25.60 4.03 -1.01
N LYS A 101 26.13 3.18 -1.88
CA LYS A 101 26.40 3.55 -3.28
C LYS A 101 25.10 3.71 -4.07
N THR A 102 24.10 2.91 -3.72
CA THR A 102 22.75 2.95 -4.31
C THR A 102 21.69 2.87 -3.22
N VAL A 103 20.48 3.34 -3.53
CA VAL A 103 19.31 3.25 -2.65
C VAL A 103 18.12 2.69 -3.42
N ILE A 104 17.37 1.77 -2.78
CA ILE A 104 16.08 1.28 -3.28
C ILE A 104 15.01 1.69 -2.27
N VAL A 105 14.12 2.59 -2.67
CA VAL A 105 13.00 3.07 -1.86
C VAL A 105 11.82 2.11 -2.00
N THR A 106 11.47 1.42 -0.92
CA THR A 106 10.39 0.40 -0.88
C THR A 106 9.45 0.65 0.31
N ALA A 107 9.37 1.91 0.76
CA ALA A 107 8.66 2.28 1.98
C ALA A 107 7.11 2.21 1.87
N GLY A 108 6.60 1.84 0.69
CA GLY A 108 5.18 1.66 0.45
C GLY A 108 4.36 2.94 0.60
N LYS A 109 3.09 2.77 0.95
CA LYS A 109 2.18 3.88 1.24
C LYS A 109 1.42 3.59 2.54
N LYS A 110 0.86 4.62 3.16
CA LYS A 110 -0.08 4.51 4.27
C LYS A 110 -1.49 4.80 3.75
N SER A 111 -2.43 3.91 4.01
CA SER A 111 -3.84 4.16 3.71
C SER A 111 -4.34 5.34 4.54
N ARG A 112 -5.16 6.19 3.93
CA ARG A 112 -5.85 7.23 4.68
C ARG A 112 -6.93 6.60 5.52
N THR A 113 -6.94 6.92 6.80
CA THR A 113 -7.97 6.54 7.74
C THR A 113 -9.18 7.46 7.65
N LEU A 114 -10.31 7.02 8.14
CA LEU A 114 -11.51 7.83 8.32
C LEU A 114 -11.47 8.57 9.66
N ASP A 115 -10.61 8.09 10.60
CA ASP A 115 -10.45 8.59 11.97
C ASP A 115 -11.78 8.58 12.76
N ILE A 116 -12.54 7.50 12.63
CA ILE A 116 -13.83 7.30 13.29
C ILE A 116 -13.79 6.11 14.27
N PRO A 117 -14.64 6.12 15.32
CA PRO A 117 -14.78 4.99 16.23
C PRO A 117 -15.09 3.69 15.49
N GLY A 118 -14.44 2.60 15.89
CA GLY A 118 -14.61 1.26 15.34
C GLY A 118 -13.69 0.97 14.13
N GLU A 119 -13.10 1.98 13.46
CA GLU A 119 -12.27 1.75 12.29
C GLU A 119 -11.06 0.86 12.59
N ILE A 120 -10.25 1.26 13.56
CA ILE A 120 -9.04 0.50 13.94
C ILE A 120 -9.44 -0.83 14.61
N GLU A 121 -10.45 -0.79 15.46
CA GLU A 121 -10.93 -1.96 16.20
C GLU A 121 -11.34 -3.10 15.27
N TYR A 122 -12.03 -2.78 14.17
CA TYR A 122 -12.52 -3.78 13.21
C TYR A 122 -11.64 -3.94 11.97
N THR A 123 -10.46 -3.34 11.92
CA THR A 123 -9.49 -3.59 10.84
C THR A 123 -9.14 -5.09 10.80
N GLY A 124 -9.30 -5.71 9.62
CA GLY A 124 -9.18 -7.16 9.41
C GLY A 124 -10.37 -7.98 9.95
N ARG A 125 -11.36 -7.34 10.60
CA ARG A 125 -12.58 -7.98 11.09
C ARG A 125 -13.85 -7.33 10.54
N GLY A 126 -13.78 -6.88 9.30
CA GLY A 126 -14.87 -6.21 8.60
C GLY A 126 -14.50 -4.83 8.06
N VAL A 127 -13.44 -4.20 8.54
CA VAL A 127 -12.85 -3.00 7.93
C VAL A 127 -11.64 -3.43 7.09
N SER A 128 -11.61 -2.99 5.83
CA SER A 128 -10.53 -3.26 4.88
C SER A 128 -10.15 -1.99 4.13
N TYR A 129 -8.89 -1.92 3.71
CA TYR A 129 -8.33 -0.86 2.86
C TYR A 129 -7.98 -1.36 1.44
N CYS A 130 -8.43 -2.57 1.08
CA CYS A 130 -8.17 -3.19 -0.22
C CYS A 130 -9.36 -4.06 -0.67
N ALA A 131 -10.21 -3.52 -1.53
CA ALA A 131 -11.34 -4.27 -2.07
C ALA A 131 -10.91 -5.48 -2.93
N THR A 132 -9.84 -5.34 -3.70
CA THR A 132 -9.28 -6.44 -4.52
C THR A 132 -8.73 -7.58 -3.64
N CYS A 133 -8.17 -7.26 -2.46
CA CYS A 133 -7.60 -8.26 -1.55
C CYS A 133 -8.69 -9.04 -0.81
N ASP A 134 -9.58 -8.31 -0.15
CA ASP A 134 -10.51 -8.86 0.82
C ASP A 134 -11.94 -9.05 0.25
N GLY A 135 -12.21 -8.49 -0.93
CA GLY A 135 -13.52 -8.56 -1.57
C GLY A 135 -14.11 -9.98 -1.67
N PRO A 136 -13.34 -11.01 -2.07
CA PRO A 136 -13.84 -12.39 -2.15
C PRO A 136 -14.52 -12.92 -0.89
N PHE A 137 -14.12 -12.46 0.32
CA PHE A 137 -14.74 -12.86 1.61
C PHE A 137 -16.14 -12.29 1.84
N TYR A 138 -16.56 -11.34 0.98
CA TYR A 138 -17.86 -10.66 1.07
C TYR A 138 -18.86 -11.10 0.00
N ARG A 139 -18.68 -12.30 -0.54
CA ARG A 139 -19.64 -12.92 -1.47
C ARG A 139 -21.04 -13.02 -0.81
N ASN A 140 -22.06 -12.54 -1.53
CA ASN A 140 -23.46 -12.50 -1.08
C ASN A 140 -23.70 -11.71 0.24
N LYS A 141 -22.79 -10.78 0.58
CA LYS A 141 -22.91 -9.91 1.76
C LYS A 141 -23.21 -8.48 1.34
N THR A 142 -23.59 -7.65 2.31
CA THR A 142 -23.78 -6.22 2.11
C THR A 142 -22.53 -5.49 2.58
N VAL A 143 -21.99 -4.59 1.72
CA VAL A 143 -20.79 -3.86 2.04
C VAL A 143 -20.96 -2.34 1.81
N ALA A 144 -20.18 -1.56 2.54
CA ALA A 144 -20.04 -0.14 2.30
C ALA A 144 -18.63 0.18 1.79
N ILE A 145 -18.54 1.06 0.79
CA ILE A 145 -17.28 1.58 0.27
C ILE A 145 -17.24 3.07 0.53
N VAL A 146 -16.18 3.55 1.17
CA VAL A 146 -16.02 4.95 1.52
C VAL A 146 -14.97 5.60 0.63
N GLY A 147 -15.39 6.46 -0.27
CA GLY A 147 -14.51 7.15 -1.22
C GLY A 147 -15.27 7.73 -2.41
N GLY A 148 -14.59 8.51 -3.23
CA GLY A 148 -15.19 9.14 -4.42
C GLY A 148 -14.19 9.30 -5.58
N GLY A 149 -13.02 8.66 -5.50
CA GLY A 149 -12.03 8.60 -6.58
C GLY A 149 -12.16 7.35 -7.43
N ASP A 150 -11.26 7.18 -8.39
CA ASP A 150 -11.23 6.01 -9.29
C ASP A 150 -11.20 4.69 -8.52
N SER A 151 -10.37 4.55 -7.47
CA SER A 151 -10.30 3.33 -6.65
C SER A 151 -11.64 2.97 -6.04
N ALA A 152 -12.35 3.95 -5.44
CA ALA A 152 -13.63 3.70 -4.80
C ALA A 152 -14.72 3.27 -5.79
N VAL A 153 -14.78 3.92 -6.97
CA VAL A 153 -15.76 3.58 -8.00
C VAL A 153 -15.46 2.21 -8.62
N GLN A 154 -14.18 1.91 -8.87
CA GLN A 154 -13.77 0.59 -9.35
C GLN A 154 -14.07 -0.51 -8.32
N ALA A 155 -13.73 -0.26 -7.04
CA ALA A 155 -14.06 -1.17 -5.95
C ALA A 155 -15.58 -1.42 -5.85
N ALA A 156 -16.41 -0.39 -6.03
CA ALA A 156 -17.87 -0.55 -6.02
C ALA A 156 -18.33 -1.46 -7.18
N ILE A 157 -17.78 -1.30 -8.38
CA ILE A 157 -18.10 -2.15 -9.53
C ILE A 157 -17.63 -3.59 -9.27
N GLU A 158 -16.40 -3.80 -8.80
CA GLU A 158 -15.87 -5.13 -8.49
C GLU A 158 -16.71 -5.83 -7.41
N MET A 159 -16.99 -5.12 -6.31
CA MET A 159 -17.80 -5.66 -5.23
C MET A 159 -19.24 -5.94 -5.67
N SER A 160 -19.82 -5.17 -6.60
CA SER A 160 -21.16 -5.43 -7.12
C SER A 160 -21.31 -6.77 -7.82
N MET A 161 -20.22 -7.32 -8.34
CA MET A 161 -20.23 -8.62 -9.03
C MET A 161 -20.31 -9.82 -8.06
N ILE A 162 -19.96 -9.60 -6.79
CA ILE A 162 -19.86 -10.68 -5.81
C ILE A 162 -20.74 -10.45 -4.58
N SER A 163 -20.97 -9.21 -4.19
CA SER A 163 -21.77 -8.86 -3.01
C SER A 163 -23.26 -8.74 -3.35
N GLN A 164 -24.11 -8.96 -2.34
CA GLN A 164 -25.55 -8.78 -2.48
C GLN A 164 -25.92 -7.31 -2.68
N LYS A 165 -25.29 -6.40 -1.94
CA LYS A 165 -25.51 -4.96 -2.00
C LYS A 165 -24.22 -4.20 -1.71
N VAL A 166 -24.04 -3.09 -2.40
CA VAL A 166 -22.91 -2.17 -2.22
C VAL A 166 -23.44 -0.76 -1.96
N TYR A 167 -23.07 -0.17 -0.83
CA TYR A 167 -23.24 1.25 -0.58
C TYR A 167 -21.94 1.98 -0.93
N LEU A 168 -22.01 2.96 -1.85
CA LEU A 168 -20.87 3.83 -2.13
C LEU A 168 -21.08 5.19 -1.47
N LEU A 169 -20.31 5.48 -0.42
CA LEU A 169 -20.36 6.73 0.31
C LEU A 169 -19.42 7.76 -0.30
N VAL A 170 -19.98 8.86 -0.79
CA VAL A 170 -19.22 9.96 -1.41
C VAL A 170 -19.42 11.24 -0.62
N ARG A 171 -18.35 11.76 -0.02
CA ARG A 171 -18.39 12.95 0.85
C ARG A 171 -18.84 14.23 0.15
N SER A 172 -18.54 14.40 -1.14
CA SER A 172 -18.86 15.62 -1.88
C SER A 172 -19.17 15.38 -3.35
N ARG A 173 -18.21 14.88 -4.11
CA ARG A 173 -18.34 14.59 -5.56
C ARG A 173 -17.55 13.35 -5.95
N ILE A 174 -18.02 12.67 -6.96
CA ILE A 174 -17.27 11.61 -7.63
C ILE A 174 -16.22 12.29 -8.52
N ARG A 175 -14.96 11.78 -8.43
CA ARG A 175 -13.81 12.29 -9.19
C ARG A 175 -13.21 11.21 -10.11
N ALA A 176 -13.91 10.11 -10.26
CA ALA A 176 -13.53 9.03 -11.16
C ALA A 176 -13.80 9.42 -12.63
N ALA A 177 -13.15 8.73 -13.56
CA ALA A 177 -13.35 8.90 -14.98
C ALA A 177 -14.82 8.64 -15.37
N GLU A 178 -15.41 9.49 -16.23
CA GLU A 178 -16.83 9.43 -16.59
C GLU A 178 -17.27 8.06 -17.09
N ILE A 179 -16.42 7.39 -17.89
CA ILE A 179 -16.72 6.06 -18.43
C ILE A 179 -16.87 5.01 -17.31
N VAL A 180 -16.11 5.14 -16.22
CA VAL A 180 -16.17 4.23 -15.07
C VAL A 180 -17.40 4.54 -14.23
N VAL A 181 -17.70 5.83 -14.03
CA VAL A 181 -18.92 6.28 -13.33
C VAL A 181 -20.18 5.79 -14.04
N LYS A 182 -20.23 5.87 -15.37
CA LYS A 182 -21.34 5.33 -16.16
C LYS A 182 -21.55 3.83 -15.91
N ARG A 183 -20.48 3.03 -15.97
CA ARG A 183 -20.55 1.58 -15.69
C ARG A 183 -21.01 1.26 -14.28
N MET A 184 -20.65 2.08 -13.30
CA MET A 184 -21.12 1.93 -11.93
C MET A 184 -22.63 2.12 -11.82
N TYR A 185 -23.20 3.16 -12.47
CA TYR A 185 -24.65 3.39 -12.45
C TYR A 185 -25.47 2.37 -13.23
N GLU A 186 -24.84 1.53 -14.06
CA GLU A 186 -25.47 0.39 -14.71
C GLU A 186 -25.67 -0.82 -13.77
N LYS A 187 -25.11 -0.76 -12.52
CA LYS A 187 -25.23 -1.84 -11.54
C LYS A 187 -26.39 -1.60 -10.61
N GLU A 188 -27.39 -2.47 -10.64
CA GLU A 188 -28.63 -2.36 -9.87
C GLU A 188 -28.43 -2.50 -8.35
N ASN A 189 -27.38 -3.21 -7.93
CA ASN A 189 -27.09 -3.46 -6.53
C ASN A 189 -26.09 -2.45 -5.90
N ILE A 190 -25.72 -1.38 -6.62
CA ILE A 190 -24.94 -0.27 -6.07
C ILE A 190 -25.89 0.88 -5.70
N GLU A 191 -25.89 1.27 -4.45
CA GLU A 191 -26.56 2.49 -3.98
C GLU A 191 -25.52 3.56 -3.65
N VAL A 192 -25.57 4.69 -4.38
CA VAL A 192 -24.63 5.80 -4.20
C VAL A 192 -25.23 6.80 -3.23
N LEU A 193 -24.55 6.98 -2.09
CA LEU A 193 -24.92 7.93 -1.05
C LEU A 193 -24.04 9.18 -1.19
N MET A 194 -24.56 10.18 -1.92
CA MET A 194 -23.88 11.46 -2.12
C MET A 194 -23.99 12.36 -0.89
N GLU A 195 -22.88 13.03 -0.55
CA GLU A 195 -22.78 13.96 0.57
C GLU A 195 -22.97 13.30 1.95
N TYR A 196 -22.70 12.00 2.03
CA TYR A 196 -22.65 11.26 3.29
C TYR A 196 -21.22 11.13 3.80
N ILE A 197 -21.08 11.24 5.12
CA ILE A 197 -19.82 10.97 5.83
C ILE A 197 -20.04 9.83 6.82
N PRO A 198 -19.07 8.92 6.97
CA PRO A 198 -19.10 7.92 8.01
C PRO A 198 -18.82 8.55 9.37
N LEU A 199 -19.52 8.09 10.42
CA LEU A 199 -19.38 8.61 11.79
C LEU A 199 -18.82 7.56 12.74
N ARG A 200 -19.26 6.30 12.65
CA ARG A 200 -18.76 5.19 13.46
C ARG A 200 -19.11 3.86 12.83
N ILE A 201 -18.29 2.88 13.09
CA ILE A 201 -18.48 1.49 12.69
C ILE A 201 -18.84 0.70 13.94
N ASN A 202 -19.93 -0.03 13.88
CA ASN A 202 -20.39 -0.87 15.00
C ASN A 202 -20.20 -2.35 14.68
N GLY A 203 -20.02 -3.13 15.74
CA GLY A 203 -19.92 -4.58 15.65
C GLY A 203 -19.72 -5.22 17.01
N GLU A 204 -19.60 -6.53 17.04
CA GLU A 204 -19.20 -7.30 18.22
C GLU A 204 -17.84 -7.96 17.95
N ARG A 205 -17.84 -9.12 17.29
CA ARG A 205 -16.61 -9.79 16.85
C ARG A 205 -16.13 -9.27 15.48
N LYS A 206 -17.06 -8.77 14.67
CA LYS A 206 -16.87 -8.22 13.33
C LYS A 206 -17.85 -7.08 13.09
N VAL A 207 -17.66 -6.35 12.02
CA VAL A 207 -18.58 -5.28 11.59
C VAL A 207 -20.00 -5.82 11.41
N THR A 208 -20.98 -5.06 11.91
CA THR A 208 -22.42 -5.31 11.72
C THR A 208 -23.16 -4.10 11.13
N SER A 209 -22.63 -2.88 11.34
CA SER A 209 -23.24 -1.69 10.77
C SER A 209 -22.24 -0.54 10.63
N LEU A 210 -22.60 0.43 9.78
CA LEU A 210 -21.93 1.71 9.60
C LEU A 210 -22.94 2.83 9.81
N VAL A 211 -22.70 3.70 10.77
CA VAL A 211 -23.50 4.92 10.95
C VAL A 211 -22.92 6.01 10.09
N VAL A 212 -23.78 6.63 9.29
CA VAL A 212 -23.42 7.70 8.36
C VAL A 212 -24.33 8.89 8.53
N ARG A 213 -23.83 10.08 8.20
CA ARG A 213 -24.58 11.34 8.30
C ARG A 213 -24.59 12.06 6.95
N ASN A 214 -25.77 12.51 6.55
CA ASN A 214 -25.91 13.39 5.41
C ASN A 214 -25.45 14.81 5.80
N LYS A 215 -24.62 15.43 4.97
CA LYS A 215 -24.03 16.76 5.24
C LYS A 215 -25.01 17.92 5.04
N LYS A 216 -26.13 17.70 4.35
CA LYS A 216 -27.12 18.77 4.06
C LYS A 216 -28.14 18.94 5.17
N ASP A 217 -28.71 17.84 5.62
CA ASP A 217 -29.78 17.81 6.59
C ASP A 217 -29.37 17.28 7.97
N GLU A 218 -28.07 16.97 8.12
CA GLU A 218 -27.44 16.41 9.34
C GLU A 218 -28.09 15.11 9.82
N LYS A 219 -28.94 14.49 9.01
CA LYS A 219 -29.64 13.26 9.37
C LYS A 219 -28.66 12.07 9.40
N GLU A 220 -28.69 11.36 10.51
CA GLU A 220 -27.96 10.11 10.66
C GLU A 220 -28.83 8.91 10.26
N ILE A 221 -28.21 7.96 9.57
CA ILE A 221 -28.78 6.65 9.27
C ILE A 221 -27.77 5.56 9.60
N GLU A 222 -28.27 4.41 9.99
CA GLU A 222 -27.46 3.23 10.24
C GLU A 222 -27.64 2.22 9.10
N LEU A 223 -26.56 1.90 8.43
CA LEU A 223 -26.49 0.93 7.34
C LEU A 223 -26.08 -0.42 7.90
N ALA A 224 -26.93 -1.43 7.81
CA ALA A 224 -26.55 -2.80 8.11
C ALA A 224 -25.56 -3.30 7.04
N VAL A 225 -24.32 -3.55 7.42
CA VAL A 225 -23.26 -3.99 6.53
C VAL A 225 -22.37 -5.03 7.20
N ASP A 226 -21.88 -5.97 6.40
CA ASP A 226 -20.91 -6.99 6.84
C ASP A 226 -19.46 -6.52 6.73
N GLY A 227 -19.21 -5.48 5.94
CA GLY A 227 -17.89 -4.92 5.73
C GLY A 227 -17.88 -3.47 5.28
N VAL A 228 -16.79 -2.78 5.62
CA VAL A 228 -16.51 -1.40 5.23
C VAL A 228 -15.16 -1.34 4.54
N PHE A 229 -15.15 -0.94 3.27
CA PHE A 229 -13.93 -0.75 2.48
C PHE A 229 -13.57 0.73 2.42
N VAL A 230 -12.39 1.08 2.93
CA VAL A 230 -11.92 2.46 3.00
C VAL A 230 -11.06 2.75 1.77
N GLU A 231 -11.66 3.34 0.76
CA GLU A 231 -11.02 3.74 -0.51
C GLU A 231 -10.78 5.26 -0.55
N ALA A 232 -10.27 5.80 0.56
CA ALA A 232 -9.99 7.24 0.72
C ALA A 232 -8.64 7.66 0.12
N GLY A 233 -7.94 6.74 -0.55
CA GLY A 233 -6.62 6.89 -1.12
C GLY A 233 -5.50 6.57 -0.14
N GLY A 234 -4.27 6.62 -0.64
CA GLY A 234 -3.05 6.39 0.16
C GLY A 234 -2.11 7.58 0.11
N ILE A 235 -1.22 7.65 1.08
CA ILE A 235 -0.13 8.62 1.14
C ILE A 235 1.17 7.84 1.01
N PRO A 236 1.96 8.07 -0.06
CA PRO A 236 3.27 7.44 -0.19
C PRO A 236 4.20 7.82 0.97
N ASN A 237 4.93 6.84 1.50
CA ASN A 237 5.88 7.07 2.59
C ASN A 237 7.23 7.56 2.03
N ASN A 238 7.27 8.79 1.58
CA ASN A 238 8.42 9.37 0.87
C ASN A 238 8.79 10.78 1.30
N SER A 239 8.29 11.26 2.43
CA SER A 239 8.54 12.62 2.93
C SER A 239 10.02 12.93 3.22
N TYR A 240 10.84 11.91 3.35
CA TYR A 240 12.28 12.01 3.62
C TYR A 240 13.14 12.12 2.33
N LEU A 241 12.53 12.02 1.15
CA LEU A 241 13.24 12.07 -0.12
C LEU A 241 13.74 13.48 -0.46
N PRO A 242 14.83 13.57 -1.24
CA PRO A 242 15.26 14.83 -1.86
C PRO A 242 14.14 15.45 -2.71
N LYS A 243 14.07 16.78 -2.74
CA LYS A 243 13.00 17.52 -3.43
C LYS A 243 13.05 17.40 -4.97
N ASP A 244 14.17 17.00 -5.50
CA ASP A 244 14.44 16.79 -6.94
C ASP A 244 14.02 15.40 -7.45
N VAL A 245 13.59 14.50 -6.55
CA VAL A 245 12.91 13.26 -6.95
C VAL A 245 11.56 13.59 -7.58
N ILE A 246 11.35 13.16 -8.82
CA ILE A 246 10.11 13.42 -9.54
C ILE A 246 8.99 12.50 -9.04
N THR A 247 7.86 13.11 -8.69
CA THR A 247 6.65 12.41 -8.26
C THR A 247 5.44 12.84 -9.10
N ASN A 248 4.42 11.99 -9.14
CA ASN A 248 3.14 12.35 -9.76
C ASN A 248 2.28 13.25 -8.83
N SER A 249 1.08 13.62 -9.27
CA SER A 249 0.14 14.46 -8.50
C SER A 249 -0.37 13.81 -7.21
N LEU A 250 -0.19 12.51 -7.03
CA LEU A 250 -0.52 11.77 -5.81
C LEU A 250 0.67 11.67 -4.85
N GLY A 251 1.83 12.20 -5.26
CA GLY A 251 3.08 12.11 -4.52
C GLY A 251 3.82 10.79 -4.71
N GLU A 252 3.40 9.91 -5.62
CA GLU A 252 4.06 8.64 -5.90
C GLU A 252 5.31 8.86 -6.76
N ILE A 253 6.39 8.13 -6.47
CA ILE A 253 7.67 8.24 -7.20
C ILE A 253 7.47 7.72 -8.61
N ILE A 254 7.82 8.54 -9.62
CA ILE A 254 7.79 8.12 -11.02
C ILE A 254 9.01 7.25 -11.30
N THR A 255 8.76 6.04 -11.84
CA THR A 255 9.80 5.07 -12.17
C THR A 255 9.65 4.52 -13.58
N ASP A 256 10.75 4.03 -14.13
CA ASP A 256 10.71 3.19 -15.32
C ASP A 256 10.35 1.71 -14.96
N LYS A 257 10.32 0.83 -15.95
CA LYS A 257 10.00 -0.60 -15.77
C LYS A 257 11.02 -1.36 -14.91
N GLU A 258 12.19 -0.81 -14.71
CA GLU A 258 13.28 -1.37 -13.91
C GLU A 258 13.36 -0.73 -12.51
N GLY A 259 12.43 0.15 -12.18
CA GLY A 259 12.40 0.86 -10.91
C GLY A 259 13.38 2.03 -10.81
N LYS A 260 13.97 2.50 -11.93
CA LYS A 260 14.87 3.65 -11.93
C LYS A 260 14.08 4.94 -11.78
N THR A 261 14.57 5.82 -10.90
CA THR A 261 14.06 7.18 -10.77
C THR A 261 14.80 8.14 -11.70
N ASN A 262 14.49 9.43 -11.63
CA ASN A 262 15.24 10.46 -12.32
C ASN A 262 16.64 10.73 -11.73
N ILE A 263 16.96 10.18 -10.55
CA ILE A 263 18.28 10.35 -9.90
C ILE A 263 19.10 9.09 -10.13
N PRO A 264 20.29 9.17 -10.77
CA PRO A 264 21.17 8.01 -10.95
C PRO A 264 21.53 7.36 -9.62
N GLY A 265 21.45 6.03 -9.52
CA GLY A 265 21.72 5.28 -8.32
C GLY A 265 20.56 5.23 -7.31
N LEU A 266 19.47 5.98 -7.55
CA LEU A 266 18.24 5.92 -6.75
C LEU A 266 17.15 5.15 -7.51
N PHE A 267 16.64 4.11 -6.87
CA PHE A 267 15.57 3.23 -7.37
C PHE A 267 14.37 3.26 -6.43
N ALA A 268 13.21 2.87 -6.93
CA ALA A 268 12.04 2.69 -6.10
C ALA A 268 11.19 1.49 -6.59
N ALA A 269 10.46 0.85 -5.66
CA ALA A 269 9.62 -0.30 -5.97
C ALA A 269 8.45 -0.43 -4.98
N GLY A 270 7.37 -1.06 -5.42
CA GLY A 270 6.16 -1.29 -4.64
C GLY A 270 5.26 -0.05 -4.56
N ASP A 271 4.41 -0.01 -3.56
CA ASP A 271 3.30 0.94 -3.46
C ASP A 271 3.71 2.42 -3.39
N VAL A 272 4.97 2.72 -3.12
CA VAL A 272 5.53 4.08 -3.11
C VAL A 272 5.70 4.66 -4.52
N THR A 273 5.71 3.83 -5.56
CA THR A 273 5.88 4.20 -6.97
C THR A 273 4.54 4.53 -7.65
N ASP A 274 4.58 5.01 -8.87
CA ASP A 274 3.42 5.32 -9.72
C ASP A 274 2.80 4.08 -10.40
N GLY A 275 3.28 2.88 -10.08
CA GLY A 275 2.71 1.62 -10.55
C GLY A 275 1.22 1.51 -10.22
N LYS A 276 0.38 1.21 -11.21
CA LYS A 276 -1.08 1.23 -11.09
C LYS A 276 -1.62 0.20 -10.11
N ASN A 277 -1.06 -1.01 -10.12
CA ASN A 277 -1.58 -2.14 -9.36
C ASN A 277 -0.75 -2.34 -8.08
N LYS A 278 -1.38 -2.13 -6.94
CA LYS A 278 -0.75 -2.24 -5.61
C LYS A 278 -1.09 -3.61 -5.01
N GLN A 279 -0.23 -4.60 -5.26
CA GLN A 279 -0.41 -5.98 -4.81
C GLN A 279 0.91 -6.52 -4.25
N VAL A 280 0.83 -7.44 -3.27
CA VAL A 280 2.01 -8.05 -2.61
C VAL A 280 2.95 -8.67 -3.63
N ILE A 281 2.41 -9.47 -4.56
CA ILE A 281 3.21 -10.17 -5.60
C ILE A 281 3.85 -9.18 -6.59
N ILE A 282 3.16 -8.10 -6.94
CA ILE A 282 3.68 -7.06 -7.83
C ILE A 282 4.80 -6.30 -7.13
N ALA A 283 4.58 -5.85 -5.89
CA ALA A 283 5.60 -5.18 -5.09
C ALA A 283 6.86 -6.04 -4.93
N ALA A 284 6.71 -7.35 -4.68
CA ALA A 284 7.83 -8.28 -4.61
C ALA A 284 8.58 -8.37 -5.96
N GLY A 285 7.86 -8.45 -7.08
CA GLY A 285 8.46 -8.47 -8.42
C GLY A 285 9.21 -7.19 -8.77
N GLU A 286 8.62 -6.03 -8.46
CA GLU A 286 9.24 -4.72 -8.66
C GLU A 286 10.51 -4.57 -7.80
N GLY A 287 10.50 -5.04 -6.54
CA GLY A 287 11.68 -5.07 -5.68
C GLY A 287 12.85 -5.87 -6.29
N ALA A 288 12.54 -7.03 -6.88
CA ALA A 288 13.55 -7.83 -7.59
C ALA A 288 14.11 -7.09 -8.81
N ALA A 289 13.25 -6.45 -9.62
CA ALA A 289 13.66 -5.68 -10.79
C ALA A 289 14.56 -4.51 -10.40
N ALA A 290 14.18 -3.74 -9.37
CA ALA A 290 14.97 -2.63 -8.86
C ALA A 290 16.35 -3.08 -8.34
N ALA A 291 16.44 -4.23 -7.67
CA ALA A 291 17.71 -4.78 -7.19
C ALA A 291 18.64 -5.20 -8.34
N LEU A 292 18.08 -5.80 -9.39
CA LEU A 292 18.84 -6.15 -10.59
C LEU A 292 19.34 -4.89 -11.32
N ALA A 293 18.51 -3.85 -11.43
CA ALA A 293 18.89 -2.58 -12.01
C ALA A 293 19.97 -1.85 -11.18
N ALA A 294 19.89 -1.92 -9.85
CA ALA A 294 20.91 -1.39 -8.96
C ALA A 294 22.25 -2.13 -9.11
N HIS A 295 22.22 -3.46 -9.24
CA HIS A 295 23.42 -4.25 -9.55
C HIS A 295 24.05 -3.81 -10.87
N ASP A 296 23.26 -3.72 -11.94
CA ASP A 296 23.75 -3.30 -13.26
C ASP A 296 24.33 -1.89 -13.26
N TYR A 297 23.74 -0.99 -12.46
CA TYR A 297 24.28 0.35 -12.24
C TYR A 297 25.66 0.31 -11.59
N LEU A 298 25.81 -0.47 -10.52
CA LEU A 298 27.08 -0.64 -9.79
C LEU A 298 28.18 -1.30 -10.62
N MET A 299 27.82 -2.15 -11.58
CA MET A 299 28.81 -2.79 -12.47
C MET A 299 29.35 -1.85 -13.56
N ARG A 300 28.66 -0.74 -13.82
CA ARG A 300 29.03 0.24 -14.87
C ARG A 300 29.74 1.48 -14.31
N ASN A 301 29.64 1.72 -13.04
CA ASN A 301 30.19 2.88 -12.34
C ASN A 301 31.12 2.46 -11.20
#